data_2981eceac37d2e56f49769a4798316e0
#
_entry.id   2981eceac37d2e56f49769a4798316e0
#
_cell.length_a   1.000
_cell.length_b   1.000
_cell.length_c   1.000
_cell.angle_alpha   90.00
_cell.angle_beta   90.00
_cell.angle_gamma   90.00
#
_symmetry.space_group_name_H-M   'P 1'
#
loop_
_entity.id
_entity.type
_entity.pdbx_description
1 polymer ?
#
loop_
_entity_poly.entity_id
_entity_poly.type
_entity_poly.pdbx_seq_one_letter_code
_entity_poly.pdbx_strand_id
1 'polypeptide(L)'
;MNRVPNNKKVIFLLSALCCLLLVGVNLYQQKTWRSMDLIIFMGQSNMSGAGGDTGEAPKLTEGAGYEYRAVTDPDTLHVLDEPFGEKENRGALDDTELLERKGSLVTSFVNAYYEQTGVPVVAVSASRGSSSLNGWLTKGLKEEAADRLNAAKDCMKKEKIHVYHTYMVWFQGEADANLETTDDEYKSQLAELVSYMKEQGVEKCFLIQLGPDLTDPAKHQTVMDAQLAACEENEDLILVSTLPAELTDADLRDELGIHYKQEALNLIGADAGKNAGAYVKEHGSEK
;
A
#
# COMPACT_ATOMS: atom_id res chain seq x y z
N MET A 1 6.35 70.59 -19.87
CA MET A 1 6.37 69.29 -20.58
C MET A 1 6.29 68.18 -19.54
N ASN A 2 5.09 67.68 -19.27
CA ASN A 2 4.88 66.58 -18.34
C ASN A 2 5.18 65.26 -19.08
N ARG A 3 6.22 64.54 -18.63
CA ARG A 3 6.54 63.19 -19.14
C ARG A 3 5.49 62.22 -18.63
N VAL A 4 4.67 61.67 -19.52
CA VAL A 4 3.78 60.53 -19.24
C VAL A 4 4.65 59.34 -18.85
N PRO A 5 4.44 58.72 -17.70
CA PRO A 5 5.23 57.55 -17.31
C PRO A 5 5.01 56.40 -18.30
N ASN A 6 6.10 55.71 -18.63
CA ASN A 6 6.10 54.65 -19.62
C ASN A 6 5.28 53.44 -19.09
N ASN A 7 3.97 53.39 -19.41
CA ASN A 7 3.01 52.40 -18.93
C ASN A 7 3.49 50.94 -19.11
N LYS A 8 4.34 50.65 -20.09
CA LYS A 8 4.91 49.32 -20.32
C LYS A 8 5.85 48.88 -19.21
N LYS A 9 6.66 49.82 -18.64
CA LYS A 9 7.54 49.49 -17.49
C LYS A 9 6.74 49.26 -16.21
N VAL A 10 5.66 50.01 -16.01
CA VAL A 10 4.77 49.84 -14.83
C VAL A 10 4.01 48.50 -14.91
N ILE A 11 3.50 48.16 -16.10
CA ILE A 11 2.82 46.87 -16.34
C ILE A 11 3.79 45.69 -16.11
N PHE A 12 5.02 45.76 -16.60
CA PHE A 12 6.03 44.74 -16.43
C PHE A 12 6.42 44.55 -14.92
N LEU A 13 6.58 45.65 -14.20
CA LEU A 13 6.86 45.61 -12.75
C LEU A 13 5.69 45.01 -11.95
N LEU A 14 4.44 45.34 -12.30
CA LEU A 14 3.26 44.78 -11.66
C LEU A 14 3.10 43.27 -11.94
N SER A 15 3.37 42.85 -13.21
CA SER A 15 3.33 41.40 -13.53
C SER A 15 4.42 40.63 -12.82
N ALA A 16 5.64 41.13 -12.73
CA ALA A 16 6.74 40.53 -12.00
C ALA A 16 6.43 40.42 -10.50
N LEU A 17 5.83 41.46 -9.91
CA LEU A 17 5.42 41.44 -8.49
C LEU A 17 4.30 40.44 -8.25
N CYS A 18 3.31 40.32 -9.14
CA CYS A 18 2.26 39.29 -9.09
C CYS A 18 2.84 37.89 -9.16
N CYS A 19 3.79 37.64 -10.08
CA CYS A 19 4.47 36.35 -10.17
C CYS A 19 5.25 36.00 -8.88
N LEU A 20 5.98 36.96 -8.30
CA LEU A 20 6.68 36.78 -7.04
C LEU A 20 5.74 36.51 -5.86
N LEU A 21 4.61 37.20 -5.81
CA LEU A 21 3.57 36.96 -4.79
C LEU A 21 2.94 35.58 -4.95
N LEU A 22 2.64 35.14 -6.17
CA LEU A 22 2.10 33.80 -6.44
C LEU A 22 3.10 32.71 -6.07
N VAL A 23 4.38 32.90 -6.39
CA VAL A 23 5.44 31.97 -5.96
C VAL A 23 5.58 31.96 -4.44
N GLY A 24 5.57 33.14 -3.82
CA GLY A 24 5.65 33.26 -2.35
C GLY A 24 4.47 32.61 -1.63
N VAL A 25 3.24 32.77 -2.15
CA VAL A 25 2.03 32.10 -1.62
C VAL A 25 2.12 30.59 -1.80
N ASN A 26 2.59 30.14 -2.96
CA ASN A 26 2.74 28.69 -3.22
C ASN A 26 3.78 28.05 -2.29
N LEU A 27 4.94 28.71 -2.13
CA LEU A 27 5.97 28.24 -1.19
C LEU A 27 5.50 28.28 0.27
N TYR A 28 4.71 29.27 0.66
CA TYR A 28 4.11 29.34 2.00
C TYR A 28 3.08 28.23 2.21
N GLN A 29 2.23 27.94 1.23
CA GLN A 29 1.25 26.85 1.28
C GLN A 29 1.96 25.49 1.36
N GLN A 30 3.00 25.25 0.58
CA GLN A 30 3.81 24.01 0.67
C GLN A 30 4.45 23.85 2.06
N LYS A 31 4.91 24.93 2.68
CA LYS A 31 5.53 24.89 4.00
C LYS A 31 4.54 24.61 5.15
N THR A 32 3.24 24.80 4.93
CA THR A 32 2.17 24.54 5.93
C THR A 32 1.50 23.17 5.74
N TRP A 33 1.74 22.49 4.63
CA TRP A 33 1.19 21.16 4.39
C TRP A 33 2.08 20.09 5.03
N ARG A 34 1.45 19.11 5.67
CA ARG A 34 2.15 17.91 6.12
C ARG A 34 2.41 17.02 4.92
N SER A 35 3.57 16.37 4.86
CA SER A 35 3.87 15.37 3.82
C SER A 35 3.73 13.98 4.41
N MET A 36 3.09 13.07 3.67
CA MET A 36 2.90 11.67 4.06
C MET A 36 3.01 10.78 2.84
N ASP A 37 3.46 9.55 3.03
CA ASP A 37 3.42 8.53 2.00
C ASP A 37 2.03 7.90 1.95
N LEU A 38 1.55 7.60 0.75
CA LEU A 38 0.29 6.91 0.49
C LEU A 38 0.61 5.46 0.13
N ILE A 39 0.16 4.52 0.93
CA ILE A 39 0.43 3.09 0.71
C ILE A 39 -0.89 2.31 0.63
N ILE A 40 -1.12 1.66 -0.52
CA ILE A 40 -2.25 0.76 -0.70
C ILE A 40 -1.83 -0.69 -0.43
N PHE A 41 -2.56 -1.37 0.46
CA PHE A 41 -2.33 -2.75 0.86
C PHE A 41 -3.27 -3.66 0.11
N MET A 42 -2.70 -4.46 -0.81
CA MET A 42 -3.41 -5.31 -1.77
C MET A 42 -2.98 -6.77 -1.60
N GLY A 43 -3.82 -7.68 -2.00
CA GLY A 43 -3.58 -9.11 -1.87
C GLY A 43 -4.83 -9.88 -1.46
N GLN A 44 -4.65 -10.97 -0.71
CA GLN A 44 -5.78 -11.79 -0.29
C GLN A 44 -5.93 -11.91 1.24
N SER A 45 -6.45 -13.03 1.74
CA SER A 45 -6.87 -13.20 3.14
C SER A 45 -5.76 -12.98 4.17
N ASN A 46 -4.51 -13.34 3.88
CA ASN A 46 -3.37 -13.07 4.78
C ASN A 46 -3.03 -11.56 4.83
N MET A 47 -3.21 -10.81 3.73
CA MET A 47 -3.16 -9.35 3.77
C MET A 47 -4.37 -8.75 4.50
N SER A 48 -5.54 -9.36 4.37
CA SER A 48 -6.76 -8.93 5.08
C SER A 48 -6.71 -9.18 6.59
N GLY A 49 -5.81 -10.05 7.06
CA GLY A 49 -5.70 -10.40 8.47
C GLY A 49 -6.78 -11.39 8.94
N ALA A 50 -7.17 -12.34 8.09
CA ALA A 50 -8.23 -13.34 8.41
C ALA A 50 -7.89 -14.22 9.60
N GLY A 51 -6.61 -14.54 9.84
CA GLY A 51 -6.12 -15.32 10.98
C GLY A 51 -5.66 -14.48 12.18
N GLY A 52 -5.76 -13.15 12.09
CA GLY A 52 -5.27 -12.24 13.11
C GLY A 52 -6.10 -12.19 14.39
N ASP A 53 -5.62 -11.40 15.33
CA ASP A 53 -6.28 -11.05 16.60
C ASP A 53 -5.91 -9.60 16.95
N THR A 54 -6.90 -8.73 16.96
CA THR A 54 -6.73 -7.32 17.30
C THR A 54 -6.10 -7.09 18.68
N GLY A 55 -6.38 -7.99 19.64
CA GLY A 55 -5.84 -7.92 21.00
C GLY A 55 -4.33 -8.15 21.07
N GLU A 56 -3.75 -8.83 20.09
CA GLU A 56 -2.32 -9.16 19.99
C GLU A 56 -1.58 -8.28 18.97
N ALA A 57 -2.30 -7.42 18.27
CA ALA A 57 -1.69 -6.47 17.34
C ALA A 57 -0.90 -5.38 18.09
N PRO A 58 0.22 -4.88 17.55
CA PRO A 58 0.95 -3.81 18.20
C PRO A 58 0.16 -2.49 18.15
N LYS A 59 0.38 -1.65 19.14
CA LYS A 59 -0.12 -0.28 19.07
C LYS A 59 0.62 0.51 18.02
N LEU A 60 -0.09 1.39 17.34
CA LEU A 60 0.52 2.33 16.43
C LEU A 60 1.46 3.28 17.19
N THR A 61 2.65 3.50 16.66
CA THR A 61 3.55 4.57 17.10
C THR A 61 2.87 5.92 16.88
N GLU A 62 2.89 6.79 17.86
CA GLU A 62 2.25 8.10 17.77
C GLU A 62 2.70 8.87 16.53
N GLY A 63 1.74 9.26 15.70
CA GLY A 63 1.99 10.00 14.47
C GLY A 63 2.49 9.19 13.29
N ALA A 64 2.67 7.86 13.40
CA ALA A 64 3.22 7.03 12.34
C ALA A 64 2.26 6.81 11.17
N GLY A 65 0.94 6.82 11.40
CA GLY A 65 0.04 6.51 10.30
C GLY A 65 -1.43 6.81 10.52
N TYR A 66 -2.12 6.83 9.40
CA TYR A 66 -3.56 7.03 9.29
C TYR A 66 -4.14 5.97 8.35
N GLU A 67 -5.41 5.67 8.53
CA GLU A 67 -6.21 4.83 7.64
C GLU A 67 -7.16 5.70 6.84
N TYR A 68 -7.23 5.48 5.52
CA TYR A 68 -8.29 5.98 4.67
C TYR A 68 -9.35 4.91 4.46
N ARG A 69 -10.60 5.22 4.83
CA ARG A 69 -11.75 4.33 4.78
C ARG A 69 -12.64 4.66 3.58
N ALA A 70 -12.34 4.06 2.43
CA ALA A 70 -12.96 4.38 1.15
C ALA A 70 -14.48 4.12 1.12
N VAL A 71 -14.97 3.17 1.90
CA VAL A 71 -16.38 2.72 1.89
C VAL A 71 -17.16 3.26 3.08
N THR A 72 -16.58 3.21 4.27
CA THR A 72 -17.32 3.54 5.50
C THR A 72 -17.23 5.01 5.90
N ASP A 73 -16.12 5.70 5.57
CA ASP A 73 -15.95 7.13 5.82
C ASP A 73 -14.94 7.76 4.84
N PRO A 74 -15.36 8.09 3.61
CA PRO A 74 -14.47 8.58 2.56
C PRO A 74 -14.05 10.05 2.71
N ASP A 75 -14.56 10.77 3.70
CA ASP A 75 -14.33 12.20 3.84
C ASP A 75 -13.22 12.57 4.83
N THR A 76 -12.79 11.63 5.68
CA THR A 76 -11.80 11.88 6.73
C THR A 76 -10.71 10.81 6.81
N LEU A 77 -9.56 11.16 7.39
CA LEU A 77 -8.52 10.21 7.75
C LEU A 77 -8.69 9.82 9.23
N HIS A 78 -8.58 8.53 9.51
CA HIS A 78 -8.61 7.99 10.87
C HIS A 78 -7.18 7.66 11.32
N VAL A 79 -6.89 7.73 12.61
CA VAL A 79 -5.67 7.13 13.14
C VAL A 79 -5.74 5.64 12.84
N LEU A 80 -4.67 5.08 12.27
CA LEU A 80 -4.61 3.65 11.93
C LEU A 80 -4.78 2.81 13.20
N ASP A 81 -5.70 1.87 13.16
CA ASP A 81 -6.00 0.93 14.24
C ASP A 81 -6.42 -0.43 13.64
N GLU A 82 -6.29 -1.51 14.42
CA GLU A 82 -6.74 -2.83 14.02
C GLU A 82 -8.20 -3.10 14.50
N PRO A 83 -8.98 -3.83 13.71
CA PRO A 83 -8.62 -4.50 12.45
C PRO A 83 -8.61 -3.54 11.25
N PHE A 84 -7.45 -3.43 10.61
CA PHE A 84 -7.28 -2.56 9.45
C PHE A 84 -8.22 -2.94 8.30
N GLY A 85 -8.92 -1.97 7.73
CA GLY A 85 -9.87 -2.17 6.65
C GLY A 85 -11.17 -2.83 7.07
N GLU A 86 -11.56 -2.76 8.35
CA GLU A 86 -12.83 -3.29 8.84
C GLU A 86 -14.01 -2.70 8.05
N LYS A 87 -14.84 -3.57 7.48
CA LYS A 87 -16.02 -3.21 6.66
C LYS A 87 -15.70 -2.49 5.33
N GLU A 88 -14.43 -2.39 4.95
CA GLU A 88 -14.02 -1.69 3.73
C GLU A 88 -14.26 -2.51 2.44
N ASN A 89 -14.60 -3.80 2.52
CA ASN A 89 -14.94 -4.62 1.35
C ASN A 89 -16.44 -4.69 1.04
N ARG A 90 -17.29 -3.94 1.76
CA ARG A 90 -18.72 -3.90 1.49
C ARG A 90 -19.01 -3.16 0.18
N GLY A 91 -19.81 -3.80 -0.67
CA GLY A 91 -20.22 -3.24 -1.97
C GLY A 91 -19.31 -3.58 -3.14
N ALA A 92 -18.20 -4.25 -2.91
CA ALA A 92 -17.43 -4.84 -3.98
C ALA A 92 -18.17 -6.03 -4.61
N LEU A 93 -17.82 -6.36 -5.84
CA LEU A 93 -18.49 -7.23 -6.80
C LEU A 93 -18.94 -8.62 -6.32
N ASP A 94 -18.63 -8.98 -5.08
CA ASP A 94 -19.02 -10.25 -4.49
C ASP A 94 -19.13 -10.12 -2.96
N ASP A 95 -20.32 -10.35 -2.41
CA ASP A 95 -20.58 -10.45 -0.97
C ASP A 95 -19.91 -11.68 -0.30
N THR A 96 -19.05 -12.39 -1.01
CA THR A 96 -18.45 -13.65 -0.56
C THR A 96 -17.24 -13.49 0.35
N GLU A 97 -16.79 -12.29 0.70
CA GLU A 97 -15.83 -12.14 1.78
C GLU A 97 -16.49 -12.38 3.14
N LEU A 98 -16.72 -13.66 3.42
CA LEU A 98 -17.27 -14.15 4.68
C LEU A 98 -16.28 -14.08 5.84
N LEU A 99 -15.00 -13.77 5.55
CA LEU A 99 -13.94 -13.73 6.55
C LEU A 99 -13.92 -12.35 7.20
N GLU A 100 -14.26 -12.32 8.48
CA GLU A 100 -14.05 -11.13 9.32
C GLU A 100 -12.56 -10.77 9.35
N ARG A 101 -12.25 -9.49 9.23
CA ARG A 101 -10.93 -8.96 9.53
C ARG A 101 -10.76 -8.96 11.03
N LYS A 102 -9.71 -9.62 11.52
CA LYS A 102 -9.48 -9.85 12.96
C LYS A 102 -8.25 -9.14 13.49
N GLY A 103 -7.37 -8.74 12.59
CA GLY A 103 -6.10 -8.10 12.86
C GLY A 103 -5.18 -8.33 11.66
N SER A 104 -4.23 -7.43 11.41
CA SER A 104 -3.42 -7.49 10.20
C SER A 104 -1.93 -7.28 10.47
N LEU A 105 -1.13 -7.37 9.42
CA LEU A 105 0.30 -7.02 9.44
C LEU A 105 0.52 -5.49 9.31
N VAL A 106 -0.53 -4.69 9.02
CA VAL A 106 -0.38 -3.32 8.54
C VAL A 106 0.13 -2.38 9.63
N THR A 107 -0.36 -2.49 10.85
CA THR A 107 0.15 -1.66 11.96
C THR A 107 1.62 -1.93 12.25
N SER A 108 2.07 -3.19 12.20
CA SER A 108 3.50 -3.55 12.33
C SER A 108 4.33 -3.00 11.19
N PHE A 109 3.82 -3.11 9.95
CA PHE A 109 4.46 -2.56 8.76
C PHE A 109 4.63 -1.04 8.88
N VAL A 110 3.57 -0.30 9.21
CA VAL A 110 3.60 1.15 9.30
C VAL A 110 4.54 1.64 10.40
N ASN A 111 4.55 0.97 11.56
CA ASN A 111 5.49 1.28 12.64
C ASN A 111 6.94 1.14 12.19
N ALA A 112 7.29 -0.01 11.59
CA ALA A 112 8.65 -0.27 11.14
C ALA A 112 9.07 0.62 9.96
N TYR A 113 8.16 0.90 9.03
CA TYR A 113 8.39 1.85 7.94
C TYR A 113 8.66 3.27 8.46
N TYR A 114 7.83 3.74 9.38
CA TYR A 114 7.99 5.05 10.00
C TYR A 114 9.30 5.16 10.79
N GLU A 115 9.70 4.11 11.49
CA GLU A 115 11.01 4.07 12.19
C GLU A 115 12.19 4.29 11.22
N GLN A 116 12.10 3.76 9.99
CA GLN A 116 13.14 3.91 8.99
C GLN A 116 13.12 5.28 8.30
N THR A 117 11.93 5.76 7.93
CA THR A 117 11.76 6.93 7.05
C THR A 117 11.51 8.24 7.81
N GLY A 118 10.88 8.17 8.99
CA GLY A 118 10.32 9.32 9.68
C GLY A 118 9.12 9.96 8.96
N VAL A 119 8.62 9.35 7.87
CA VAL A 119 7.49 9.84 7.08
C VAL A 119 6.23 9.08 7.47
N PRO A 120 5.17 9.77 7.93
CA PRO A 120 3.89 9.12 8.24
C PRO A 120 3.24 8.51 7.01
N VAL A 121 2.45 7.46 7.20
CA VAL A 121 1.76 6.72 6.15
C VAL A 121 0.26 6.99 6.20
N VAL A 122 -0.37 7.21 5.03
CA VAL A 122 -1.81 7.00 4.84
C VAL A 122 -2.00 5.64 4.21
N ALA A 123 -2.57 4.71 4.97
CA ALA A 123 -2.80 3.34 4.57
C ALA A 123 -4.20 3.18 3.96
N VAL A 124 -4.28 2.51 2.80
CA VAL A 124 -5.54 2.21 2.08
C VAL A 124 -5.71 0.70 1.99
N SER A 125 -6.85 0.19 2.46
CA SER A 125 -7.18 -1.24 2.36
C SER A 125 -7.84 -1.57 1.03
N ALA A 126 -7.27 -2.55 0.30
CA ALA A 126 -7.84 -3.08 -0.94
C ALA A 126 -7.67 -4.60 -1.10
N SER A 127 -7.27 -5.31 -0.04
CA SER A 127 -7.13 -6.78 -0.09
C SER A 127 -8.48 -7.48 -0.25
N ARG A 128 -8.47 -8.61 -0.96
CA ARG A 128 -9.67 -9.44 -1.23
C ARG A 128 -9.40 -10.91 -0.95
N GLY A 129 -10.12 -11.50 0.00
CA GLY A 129 -10.00 -12.93 0.34
C GLY A 129 -10.18 -13.85 -0.86
N SER A 130 -9.42 -14.92 -0.91
CA SER A 130 -9.48 -15.96 -1.96
C SER A 130 -9.33 -15.45 -3.41
N SER A 131 -8.72 -14.29 -3.62
CA SER A 131 -8.53 -13.73 -4.97
C SER A 131 -7.23 -14.23 -5.62
N SER A 132 -7.32 -14.68 -6.87
CA SER A 132 -6.17 -14.94 -7.74
C SER A 132 -5.78 -13.69 -8.52
N LEU A 133 -4.58 -13.65 -9.09
CA LEU A 133 -4.14 -12.58 -9.99
C LEU A 133 -5.09 -12.41 -11.18
N ASN A 134 -5.51 -13.52 -11.81
CA ASN A 134 -6.53 -13.45 -12.85
C ASN A 134 -7.84 -12.81 -12.36
N GLY A 135 -8.24 -13.08 -11.11
CA GLY A 135 -9.38 -12.43 -10.49
C GLY A 135 -9.18 -10.92 -10.34
N TRP A 136 -8.00 -10.49 -9.93
CA TRP A 136 -7.64 -9.06 -9.87
C TRP A 136 -7.73 -8.37 -11.23
N LEU A 137 -7.27 -9.03 -12.28
CA LEU A 137 -7.24 -8.46 -13.63
C LEU A 137 -8.60 -8.42 -14.32
N THR A 138 -9.50 -9.36 -14.00
CA THR A 138 -10.71 -9.59 -14.81
C THR A 138 -12.03 -9.34 -14.10
N LYS A 139 -12.03 -9.22 -12.75
CA LYS A 139 -13.25 -9.06 -11.96
C LYS A 139 -13.46 -7.64 -11.38
N GLY A 140 -12.78 -6.64 -11.90
CA GLY A 140 -12.92 -5.25 -11.46
C GLY A 140 -12.18 -4.92 -10.17
N LEU A 141 -11.38 -5.83 -9.60
CA LEU A 141 -10.70 -5.61 -8.33
C LEU A 141 -9.56 -4.59 -8.44
N LYS A 142 -8.82 -4.58 -9.55
CA LYS A 142 -7.76 -3.58 -9.81
C LYS A 142 -8.35 -2.18 -9.99
N GLU A 143 -9.50 -2.08 -10.66
CA GLU A 143 -10.23 -0.82 -10.84
C GLU A 143 -10.75 -0.29 -9.50
N GLU A 144 -11.32 -1.15 -8.67
CA GLU A 144 -11.76 -0.79 -7.32
C GLU A 144 -10.58 -0.30 -6.45
N ALA A 145 -9.44 -0.99 -6.50
CA ALA A 145 -8.23 -0.57 -5.79
C ALA A 145 -7.73 0.81 -6.26
N ALA A 146 -7.75 1.04 -7.58
CA ALA A 146 -7.39 2.33 -8.17
C ALA A 146 -8.34 3.45 -7.74
N ASP A 147 -9.63 3.20 -7.72
CA ASP A 147 -10.64 4.17 -7.25
C ASP A 147 -10.42 4.54 -5.79
N ARG A 148 -10.12 3.57 -4.92
CA ARG A 148 -9.79 3.80 -3.50
C ARG A 148 -8.51 4.63 -3.35
N LEU A 149 -7.47 4.32 -4.12
CA LEU A 149 -6.22 5.06 -4.11
C LEU A 149 -6.41 6.52 -4.54
N ASN A 150 -7.19 6.76 -5.59
CA ASN A 150 -7.47 8.10 -6.09
C ASN A 150 -8.37 8.89 -5.13
N ALA A 151 -9.36 8.26 -4.53
CA ALA A 151 -10.19 8.88 -3.50
C ALA A 151 -9.37 9.25 -2.24
N ALA A 152 -8.40 8.42 -1.84
CA ALA A 152 -7.48 8.74 -0.76
C ALA A 152 -6.63 9.98 -1.08
N LYS A 153 -6.10 10.11 -2.31
CA LYS A 153 -5.38 11.31 -2.76
C LYS A 153 -6.24 12.57 -2.67
N ASP A 154 -7.52 12.47 -3.05
CA ASP A 154 -8.46 13.59 -2.96
C ASP A 154 -8.77 13.97 -1.49
N CYS A 155 -8.94 12.99 -0.60
CA CYS A 155 -9.10 13.21 0.83
C CYS A 155 -7.85 13.88 1.42
N MET A 156 -6.65 13.37 1.15
CA MET A 156 -5.38 13.97 1.60
C MET A 156 -5.25 15.43 1.14
N LYS A 157 -5.64 15.73 -0.10
CA LYS A 157 -5.64 17.09 -0.64
C LYS A 157 -6.60 18.01 0.11
N LYS A 158 -7.82 17.54 0.43
CA LYS A 158 -8.81 18.28 1.25
C LYS A 158 -8.24 18.60 2.64
N GLU A 159 -7.53 17.64 3.26
CA GLU A 159 -6.87 17.74 4.55
C GLU A 159 -5.55 18.53 4.52
N LYS A 160 -5.16 19.09 3.38
CA LYS A 160 -3.88 19.79 3.16
C LYS A 160 -2.67 18.93 3.47
N ILE A 161 -2.74 17.68 3.07
CA ILE A 161 -1.64 16.72 3.15
C ILE A 161 -1.07 16.56 1.75
N HIS A 162 0.24 16.73 1.63
CA HIS A 162 0.97 16.47 0.40
C HIS A 162 1.33 14.98 0.33
N VAL A 163 0.91 14.30 -0.73
CA VAL A 163 1.36 12.93 -1.00
C VAL A 163 2.83 13.02 -1.41
N TYR A 164 3.73 12.47 -0.58
CA TYR A 164 5.17 12.50 -0.83
C TYR A 164 5.55 11.41 -1.82
N HIS A 165 5.20 10.15 -1.50
CA HIS A 165 5.32 9.01 -2.39
C HIS A 165 4.04 8.20 -2.39
N THR A 166 3.86 7.35 -3.42
CA THR A 166 2.73 6.43 -3.53
C THR A 166 3.27 5.03 -3.80
N TYR A 167 2.98 4.09 -2.91
CA TYR A 167 3.43 2.69 -3.02
C TYR A 167 2.25 1.73 -2.92
N MET A 168 2.42 0.49 -3.41
CA MET A 168 1.55 -0.62 -3.09
C MET A 168 2.34 -1.71 -2.35
N VAL A 169 1.67 -2.41 -1.44
CA VAL A 169 2.17 -3.64 -0.81
C VAL A 169 1.33 -4.80 -1.33
N TRP A 170 1.99 -5.86 -1.78
CA TRP A 170 1.35 -7.05 -2.32
C TRP A 170 1.69 -8.28 -1.48
N PHE A 171 0.65 -8.95 -0.94
CA PHE A 171 0.77 -10.22 -0.23
C PHE A 171 -0.36 -11.16 -0.65
N GLN A 172 -0.07 -12.06 -1.59
CA GLN A 172 -1.03 -12.96 -2.23
C GLN A 172 -0.27 -14.10 -2.92
N GLY A 173 -0.93 -15.20 -3.22
CA GLY A 173 -0.39 -16.29 -4.03
C GLY A 173 -1.08 -17.62 -3.77
N GLU A 174 -1.72 -17.82 -2.62
CA GLU A 174 -2.36 -19.06 -2.22
C GLU A 174 -3.47 -19.48 -3.18
N ALA A 175 -4.26 -18.50 -3.68
CA ALA A 175 -5.32 -18.79 -4.65
C ALA A 175 -4.76 -19.22 -6.00
N ASP A 176 -3.67 -18.61 -6.46
CA ASP A 176 -2.98 -18.99 -7.69
C ASP A 176 -2.31 -20.35 -7.57
N ALA A 177 -1.68 -20.65 -6.45
CA ALA A 177 -1.14 -21.98 -6.15
C ALA A 177 -2.25 -23.07 -6.14
N ASN A 178 -3.43 -22.76 -5.57
CA ASN A 178 -4.58 -23.66 -5.60
C ASN A 178 -5.15 -23.89 -7.03
N LEU A 179 -4.97 -22.92 -7.93
CA LEU A 179 -5.38 -23.00 -9.33
C LEU A 179 -4.30 -23.56 -10.24
N GLU A 180 -3.15 -23.97 -9.67
CA GLU A 180 -1.99 -24.47 -10.41
C GLU A 180 -1.50 -23.47 -11.48
N THR A 181 -1.61 -22.16 -11.20
CA THR A 181 -1.10 -21.09 -12.06
C THR A 181 0.39 -21.31 -12.30
N THR A 182 0.79 -21.31 -13.56
CA THR A 182 2.20 -21.53 -13.94
C THR A 182 3.07 -20.33 -13.57
N ASP A 183 4.39 -20.54 -13.46
CA ASP A 183 5.38 -19.49 -13.20
C ASP A 183 5.24 -18.30 -14.17
N ASP A 184 5.24 -18.58 -15.47
CA ASP A 184 5.13 -17.54 -16.50
C ASP A 184 3.78 -16.79 -16.45
N GLU A 185 2.68 -17.50 -16.19
CA GLU A 185 1.36 -16.86 -16.03
C GLU A 185 1.32 -15.96 -14.81
N TYR A 186 1.84 -16.43 -13.65
CA TYR A 186 1.87 -15.62 -12.44
C TYR A 186 2.71 -14.34 -12.63
N LYS A 187 3.92 -14.48 -13.18
CA LYS A 187 4.81 -13.34 -13.47
C LYS A 187 4.16 -12.34 -14.42
N SER A 188 3.58 -12.82 -15.51
CA SER A 188 2.92 -11.98 -16.51
C SER A 188 1.72 -11.22 -15.93
N GLN A 189 0.87 -11.89 -15.17
CA GLN A 189 -0.31 -11.28 -14.54
C GLN A 189 0.09 -10.29 -13.45
N LEU A 190 1.12 -10.58 -12.65
CA LEU A 190 1.64 -9.66 -11.64
C LEU A 190 2.22 -8.40 -12.29
N ALA A 191 2.98 -8.56 -13.36
CA ALA A 191 3.53 -7.43 -14.12
C ALA A 191 2.42 -6.55 -14.72
N GLU A 192 1.32 -7.14 -15.23
CA GLU A 192 0.15 -6.40 -15.74
C GLU A 192 -0.52 -5.60 -14.61
N LEU A 193 -0.74 -6.21 -13.43
CA LEU A 193 -1.32 -5.53 -12.28
C LEU A 193 -0.45 -4.36 -11.82
N VAL A 194 0.85 -4.57 -11.70
CA VAL A 194 1.80 -3.52 -11.30
C VAL A 194 1.83 -2.39 -12.32
N SER A 195 1.87 -2.70 -13.61
CA SER A 195 1.80 -1.70 -14.68
C SER A 195 0.52 -0.86 -14.60
N TYR A 196 -0.63 -1.49 -14.40
CA TYR A 196 -1.90 -0.81 -14.21
C TYR A 196 -1.88 0.14 -12.99
N MET A 197 -1.34 -0.31 -11.86
CA MET A 197 -1.24 0.53 -10.65
C MET A 197 -0.23 1.66 -10.81
N LYS A 198 0.82 1.47 -11.60
CA LYS A 198 1.74 2.56 -11.98
C LYS A 198 1.06 3.66 -12.79
N GLU A 199 0.16 3.32 -13.70
CA GLU A 199 -0.67 4.31 -14.41
C GLU A 199 -1.55 5.12 -13.46
N GLN A 200 -1.87 4.55 -12.28
CA GLN A 200 -2.57 5.25 -11.19
C GLN A 200 -1.63 6.05 -10.28
N GLY A 201 -0.33 6.07 -10.58
CA GLY A 201 0.69 6.84 -9.87
C GLY A 201 1.37 6.10 -8.72
N VAL A 202 1.25 4.77 -8.65
CA VAL A 202 2.08 3.93 -7.77
C VAL A 202 3.51 3.93 -8.31
N GLU A 203 4.50 4.18 -7.45
CA GLU A 203 5.90 4.28 -7.84
C GLU A 203 6.59 2.92 -7.84
N LYS A 204 6.34 2.12 -6.79
CA LYS A 204 6.87 0.76 -6.63
C LYS A 204 5.85 -0.14 -5.92
N CYS A 205 5.98 -1.42 -6.19
CA CYS A 205 5.25 -2.48 -5.50
C CYS A 205 6.20 -3.21 -4.53
N PHE A 206 5.91 -3.14 -3.25
CA PHE A 206 6.59 -3.88 -2.20
C PHE A 206 5.98 -5.27 -2.08
N LEU A 207 6.69 -6.30 -2.52
CA LEU A 207 6.23 -7.68 -2.52
C LEU A 207 6.67 -8.39 -1.25
N ILE A 208 5.69 -9.01 -0.56
CA ILE A 208 5.90 -9.98 0.50
C ILE A 208 5.73 -11.37 -0.12
N GLN A 209 6.79 -12.19 -0.10
CA GLN A 209 6.75 -13.53 -0.67
C GLN A 209 5.75 -14.41 0.08
N LEU A 210 5.03 -15.26 -0.66
CA LEU A 210 4.17 -16.29 -0.10
C LEU A 210 4.99 -17.29 0.74
N GLY A 211 4.41 -17.79 1.82
CA GLY A 211 4.98 -18.92 2.56
C GLY A 211 4.46 -20.28 2.07
N PRO A 212 5.09 -21.39 2.49
CA PRO A 212 4.69 -22.73 2.10
C PRO A 212 3.30 -23.09 2.64
N ASP A 213 2.59 -23.96 1.94
CA ASP A 213 1.48 -24.70 2.53
C ASP A 213 2.04 -25.71 3.54
N LEU A 214 1.55 -25.68 4.78
CA LEU A 214 2.10 -26.55 5.83
C LEU A 214 1.72 -28.02 5.66
N THR A 215 0.67 -28.30 4.88
CA THR A 215 0.20 -29.68 4.62
C THR A 215 0.83 -30.28 3.37
N ASP A 216 1.15 -29.44 2.39
CA ASP A 216 1.84 -29.80 1.14
C ASP A 216 2.78 -28.66 0.73
N PRO A 217 4.01 -28.62 1.26
CA PRO A 217 4.96 -27.55 0.95
C PRO A 217 5.26 -27.36 -0.54
N ALA A 218 5.13 -28.41 -1.36
CA ALA A 218 5.35 -28.31 -2.80
C ALA A 218 4.27 -27.49 -3.52
N LYS A 219 3.07 -27.43 -2.96
CA LYS A 219 1.91 -26.78 -3.54
C LYS A 219 2.13 -25.29 -3.84
N HIS A 220 2.76 -24.58 -2.93
CA HIS A 220 3.03 -23.13 -3.09
C HIS A 220 4.36 -22.83 -3.82
N GLN A 221 5.22 -23.85 -4.01
CA GLN A 221 6.60 -23.63 -4.46
C GLN A 221 6.68 -22.89 -5.80
N THR A 222 5.85 -23.27 -6.78
CA THR A 222 5.83 -22.61 -8.11
C THR A 222 5.55 -21.11 -7.99
N VAL A 223 4.58 -20.72 -7.18
CA VAL A 223 4.23 -19.31 -6.98
C VAL A 223 5.32 -18.57 -6.19
N MET A 224 5.90 -19.22 -5.18
CA MET A 224 7.01 -18.65 -4.41
C MET A 224 8.22 -18.36 -5.30
N ASP A 225 8.58 -19.30 -6.17
CA ASP A 225 9.69 -19.15 -7.12
C ASP A 225 9.37 -18.05 -8.16
N ALA A 226 8.14 -18.03 -8.68
CA ALA A 226 7.68 -16.99 -9.61
C ALA A 226 7.75 -15.58 -9.00
N GLN A 227 7.45 -15.42 -7.71
CA GLN A 227 7.53 -14.14 -7.00
C GLN A 227 8.97 -13.64 -6.90
N LEU A 228 9.92 -14.51 -6.58
CA LEU A 228 11.33 -14.16 -6.54
C LEU A 228 11.84 -13.76 -7.93
N ALA A 229 11.56 -14.60 -8.95
CA ALA A 229 11.93 -14.31 -10.32
C ALA A 229 11.31 -13.00 -10.84
N ALA A 230 10.03 -12.73 -10.51
CA ALA A 230 9.38 -11.48 -10.89
C ALA A 230 10.09 -10.25 -10.29
N CYS A 231 10.58 -10.32 -9.04
CA CYS A 231 11.34 -9.24 -8.43
C CYS A 231 12.74 -9.05 -9.05
N GLU A 232 13.36 -10.12 -9.57
CA GLU A 232 14.64 -10.04 -10.29
C GLU A 232 14.47 -9.46 -11.71
N GLU A 233 13.35 -9.76 -12.36
CA GLU A 233 13.07 -9.40 -13.75
C GLU A 233 12.40 -8.02 -13.90
N ASN A 234 11.77 -7.47 -12.85
CA ASN A 234 10.98 -6.25 -12.91
C ASN A 234 11.41 -5.26 -11.80
N GLU A 235 12.08 -4.18 -12.19
CA GLU A 235 12.55 -3.12 -11.27
C GLU A 235 11.45 -2.41 -10.47
N ASP A 236 10.18 -2.54 -10.87
CA ASP A 236 9.04 -1.97 -10.18
C ASP A 236 8.53 -2.84 -9.02
N LEU A 237 9.03 -4.08 -8.93
CA LEU A 237 8.77 -5.03 -7.85
C LEU A 237 9.97 -5.07 -6.90
N ILE A 238 9.74 -4.71 -5.66
CA ILE A 238 10.77 -4.73 -4.62
C ILE A 238 10.41 -5.82 -3.61
N LEU A 239 11.24 -6.86 -3.52
CA LEU A 239 11.07 -7.90 -2.52
C LEU A 239 11.40 -7.33 -1.14
N VAL A 240 10.39 -7.20 -0.28
CA VAL A 240 10.56 -6.60 1.05
C VAL A 240 10.53 -7.61 2.18
N SER A 241 10.01 -8.82 1.94
CA SER A 241 10.06 -9.90 2.95
C SER A 241 9.99 -11.28 2.31
N THR A 242 10.87 -12.17 2.76
CA THR A 242 10.81 -13.62 2.53
C THR A 242 10.45 -14.36 3.81
N LEU A 243 10.20 -13.64 4.90
CA LEU A 243 9.95 -14.21 6.21
C LEU A 243 8.81 -15.23 6.25
N PRO A 244 7.70 -15.09 5.47
CA PRO A 244 6.65 -16.10 5.41
C PRO A 244 7.15 -17.49 5.03
N ALA A 245 8.23 -17.59 4.25
CA ALA A 245 8.84 -18.88 3.89
C ALA A 245 9.56 -19.57 5.07
N GLU A 246 9.95 -18.82 6.09
CA GLU A 246 10.64 -19.29 7.28
C GLU A 246 9.68 -19.64 8.43
N LEU A 247 8.46 -19.07 8.42
CA LEU A 247 7.44 -19.27 9.46
C LEU A 247 6.64 -20.54 9.22
N THR A 248 7.30 -21.70 9.43
CA THR A 248 6.75 -23.05 9.18
C THR A 248 6.14 -23.70 10.41
N ASP A 249 6.18 -23.07 11.59
CA ASP A 249 5.56 -23.56 12.80
C ASP A 249 4.02 -23.53 12.66
N ALA A 250 3.40 -24.68 12.87
CA ALA A 250 1.95 -24.80 12.82
C ALA A 250 1.24 -23.94 13.90
N ASP A 251 1.90 -23.65 15.01
CA ASP A 251 1.36 -22.80 16.06
C ASP A 251 1.22 -21.33 15.61
N LEU A 252 1.91 -20.93 14.55
CA LEU A 252 1.80 -19.61 13.92
C LEU A 252 0.67 -19.50 12.87
N ARG A 253 -0.08 -20.59 12.65
CA ARG A 253 -1.22 -20.65 11.71
C ARG A 253 -2.54 -20.87 12.44
N ASP A 254 -3.62 -20.59 11.74
CA ASP A 254 -4.97 -20.95 12.19
C ASP A 254 -5.16 -22.49 12.20
N GLU A 255 -6.31 -22.94 12.69
CA GLU A 255 -6.61 -24.38 12.79
C GLU A 255 -6.63 -25.10 11.44
N LEU A 256 -6.80 -24.35 10.34
CA LEU A 256 -6.77 -24.87 8.97
C LEU A 256 -5.34 -24.88 8.39
N GLY A 257 -4.35 -24.30 9.08
CA GLY A 257 -2.97 -24.18 8.61
C GLY A 257 -2.79 -23.19 7.44
N ILE A 258 -3.81 -22.35 7.16
CA ILE A 258 -3.83 -21.46 5.99
C ILE A 258 -3.46 -20.03 6.37
N HIS A 259 -4.11 -19.47 7.40
CA HIS A 259 -3.92 -18.08 7.75
C HIS A 259 -2.91 -17.92 8.88
N TYR A 260 -2.05 -16.93 8.75
CA TYR A 260 -1.12 -16.56 9.81
C TYR A 260 -1.86 -15.97 11.01
N LYS A 261 -1.53 -16.42 12.22
CA LYS A 261 -1.97 -15.80 13.49
C LYS A 261 -1.31 -14.43 13.65
N GLN A 262 -1.82 -13.62 14.57
CA GLN A 262 -1.36 -12.25 14.75
C GLN A 262 0.13 -12.13 15.06
N GLU A 263 0.70 -13.03 15.85
CA GLU A 263 2.13 -13.06 16.13
C GLU A 263 2.97 -13.12 14.84
N ALA A 264 2.63 -14.03 13.93
CA ALA A 264 3.31 -14.14 12.64
C ALA A 264 3.05 -12.91 11.75
N LEU A 265 1.81 -12.40 11.72
CA LEU A 265 1.49 -11.18 10.97
C LEU A 265 2.28 -9.98 11.48
N ASN A 266 2.51 -9.88 12.81
CA ASN A 266 3.33 -8.83 13.40
C ASN A 266 4.80 -8.93 12.93
N LEU A 267 5.36 -10.14 12.90
CA LEU A 267 6.73 -10.37 12.43
C LEU A 267 6.88 -10.06 10.93
N ILE A 268 5.96 -10.55 10.10
CA ILE A 268 5.94 -10.30 8.64
C ILE A 268 5.82 -8.80 8.37
N GLY A 269 4.89 -8.14 9.05
CA GLY A 269 4.67 -6.69 8.89
C GLY A 269 5.90 -5.87 9.29
N ALA A 270 6.51 -6.19 10.41
CA ALA A 270 7.70 -5.49 10.89
C ALA A 270 8.91 -5.69 9.95
N ASP A 271 9.13 -6.90 9.45
CA ASP A 271 10.20 -7.19 8.50
C ASP A 271 9.97 -6.46 7.18
N ALA A 272 8.77 -6.59 6.59
CA ALA A 272 8.42 -5.93 5.34
C ALA A 272 8.48 -4.40 5.45
N GLY A 273 7.94 -3.83 6.52
CA GLY A 273 7.95 -2.38 6.75
C GLY A 273 9.36 -1.82 6.93
N LYS A 274 10.22 -2.54 7.66
CA LYS A 274 11.63 -2.18 7.82
C LYS A 274 12.37 -2.15 6.47
N ASN A 275 12.21 -3.21 5.66
CA ASN A 275 12.90 -3.33 4.39
C ASN A 275 12.35 -2.34 3.34
N ALA A 276 11.02 -2.14 3.29
CA ALA A 276 10.40 -1.11 2.46
C ALA A 276 10.89 0.30 2.84
N GLY A 277 10.92 0.62 4.14
CA GLY A 277 11.42 1.91 4.63
C GLY A 277 12.91 2.10 4.33
N ALA A 278 13.74 1.06 4.44
CA ALA A 278 15.15 1.11 4.06
C ALA A 278 15.33 1.39 2.56
N TYR A 279 14.54 0.71 1.70
CA TYR A 279 14.52 0.97 0.27
C TYR A 279 14.17 2.44 -0.04
N VAL A 280 13.10 2.96 0.58
CA VAL A 280 12.68 4.35 0.36
C VAL A 280 13.74 5.35 0.83
N LYS A 281 14.38 5.10 1.96
CA LYS A 281 15.46 5.95 2.47
C LYS A 281 16.67 6.02 1.53
N GLU A 282 16.96 4.91 0.82
CA GLU A 282 18.07 4.83 -0.12
C GLU A 282 17.71 5.44 -1.48
N HIS A 283 16.47 5.26 -1.97
CA HIS A 283 16.08 5.59 -3.34
C HIS A 283 15.03 6.72 -3.44
N GLY A 284 14.37 7.08 -2.35
CA GLY A 284 13.26 8.06 -2.34
C GLY A 284 13.68 9.53 -2.45
N SER A 285 14.96 9.84 -2.47
CA SER A 285 15.47 11.22 -2.53
C SER A 285 15.68 11.77 -3.94
N GLU A 286 15.28 11.05 -4.99
CA GLU A 286 15.51 11.41 -6.39
C GLU A 286 14.35 12.22 -7.03
N LYS A 287 13.56 12.99 -6.24
CA LYS A 287 12.51 13.88 -6.77
C LYS A 287 12.77 15.35 -6.47
#